data_2e51bfc29de6799cfd488d53705ab225
#
_entry.id   2e51bfc29de6799cfd488d53705ab225
#
_cell.length_a   1.000
_cell.length_b   1.000
_cell.length_c   1.000
_cell.angle_alpha   90.00
_cell.angle_beta   90.00
_cell.angle_gamma   90.00
#
_symmetry.space_group_name_H-M   'P 1'
#
loop_
_entity.id
_entity.type
_entity.pdbx_description
1 polymer ?
#
loop_
_entity_poly.entity_id
_entity_poly.type
_entity_poly.pdbx_seq_one_letter_code
_entity_poly.pdbx_strand_id
1 'polypeptide(L)'
;MNPTCLTVGERPSLAGVLFARYRSLMANERSPSTRDRLLDAALQRFSRDGWGGTSIRDLARDVGVREGSVYKHFASKQAIFDALVDRADARMAEVAASLGVLVASPDAALPGYLGIDEDRLVAVAEGFFDAVLHDPELAALRRLFIVSQYRDPEIGRRLRHYWIEQPIAFQAEIFAGLIRVGEFRSGLDPQAAALAFFGPILALLQLAESGGDAEERARARLRAHVRHFGATHRRQMPEAARLAVSDQVSETLDEATKP
;
A
#
# COMPACT_ATOMS: atom_id res chain seq x y z
N MET A 1 -25.29 67.70 22.15
CA MET A 1 -24.16 67.32 21.29
C MET A 1 -23.55 66.06 21.86
N ASN A 2 -23.81 64.95 21.24
CA ASN A 2 -23.36 63.62 21.70
C ASN A 2 -22.23 63.15 20.77
N PRO A 3 -21.06 62.77 21.22
CA PRO A 3 -20.07 62.08 20.37
C PRO A 3 -20.26 60.56 20.47
N THR A 4 -20.51 60.01 19.34
CA THR A 4 -20.62 58.59 19.06
C THR A 4 -19.29 57.88 19.35
N CYS A 5 -19.31 56.91 20.27
CA CYS A 5 -18.17 56.03 20.60
C CYS A 5 -18.15 54.90 19.54
N LEU A 6 -17.14 54.91 18.69
CA LEU A 6 -16.83 53.84 17.74
C LEU A 6 -16.13 52.71 18.51
N THR A 7 -16.79 51.61 18.70
CA THR A 7 -16.20 50.36 19.20
C THR A 7 -15.28 49.79 18.15
N VAL A 8 -13.98 49.79 18.43
CA VAL A 8 -12.94 49.10 17.64
C VAL A 8 -13.17 47.58 17.77
N GLY A 9 -13.50 46.95 16.67
CA GLY A 9 -13.66 45.51 16.60
C GLY A 9 -12.36 44.81 16.95
N GLU A 10 -12.39 44.02 18.03
CA GLU A 10 -11.30 43.15 18.42
C GLU A 10 -10.98 42.14 17.31
N ARG A 11 -9.77 42.18 16.79
CA ARG A 11 -9.25 41.17 15.89
C ARG A 11 -9.13 39.85 16.68
N PRO A 12 -9.66 38.71 16.17
CA PRO A 12 -9.53 37.46 16.87
C PRO A 12 -8.04 37.11 17.03
N SER A 13 -7.65 36.67 18.22
CA SER A 13 -6.28 36.29 18.51
C SER A 13 -5.84 35.15 17.63
N LEU A 14 -4.56 35.10 17.24
CA LEU A 14 -3.97 34.02 16.47
C LEU A 14 -4.26 32.63 17.10
N ALA A 15 -4.29 32.55 18.43
CA ALA A 15 -4.68 31.35 19.17
C ALA A 15 -6.15 30.97 18.93
N GLY A 16 -7.07 31.94 18.86
CA GLY A 16 -8.48 31.71 18.56
C GLY A 16 -8.71 31.22 17.13
N VAL A 17 -7.96 31.75 16.15
CA VAL A 17 -8.02 31.32 14.75
C VAL A 17 -7.42 29.91 14.59
N LEU A 18 -6.28 29.63 15.25
CA LEU A 18 -5.67 28.30 15.28
C LEU A 18 -6.58 27.27 15.97
N PHE A 19 -7.20 27.63 17.09
CA PHE A 19 -8.12 26.74 17.81
C PHE A 19 -9.42 26.49 17.03
N ALA A 20 -9.93 27.49 16.33
CA ALA A 20 -11.10 27.33 15.44
C ALA A 20 -10.75 26.43 14.23
N ARG A 21 -9.56 26.59 13.67
CA ARG A 21 -9.05 25.76 12.57
C ARG A 21 -8.76 24.32 13.02
N TYR A 22 -8.17 24.15 14.21
CA TYR A 22 -7.97 22.84 14.85
C TYR A 22 -9.31 22.16 15.14
N ARG A 23 -10.30 22.90 15.69
CA ARG A 23 -11.65 22.39 15.93
C ARG A 23 -12.38 22.05 14.63
N SER A 24 -12.17 22.82 13.55
CA SER A 24 -12.73 22.53 12.22
C SER A 24 -12.08 21.30 11.58
N LEU A 25 -10.78 21.07 11.78
CA LEU A 25 -10.06 19.86 11.37
C LEU A 25 -10.53 18.63 12.15
N MET A 26 -10.75 18.77 13.48
CA MET A 26 -11.26 17.69 14.34
C MET A 26 -12.77 17.47 14.18
N ALA A 27 -13.55 18.48 13.79
CA ALA A 27 -14.99 18.37 13.55
C ALA A 27 -15.31 17.77 12.16
N ASN A 28 -14.30 17.57 11.29
CA ASN A 28 -14.48 16.92 9.99
C ASN A 28 -14.25 15.39 10.04
N GLU A 29 -14.10 14.81 11.23
CA GLU A 29 -14.35 13.38 11.45
C GLU A 29 -15.86 13.12 11.33
N ARG A 30 -16.34 13.09 10.09
CA ARG A 30 -17.68 12.55 9.81
C ARG A 30 -17.72 11.15 10.38
N SER A 31 -18.64 10.89 11.30
CA SER A 31 -18.88 9.52 11.78
C SER A 31 -18.89 8.58 10.58
N PRO A 32 -18.16 7.45 10.64
CA PRO A 32 -18.00 6.57 9.49
C PRO A 32 -19.38 6.20 8.92
N SER A 33 -19.51 6.27 7.62
CA SER A 33 -20.78 5.98 6.94
C SER A 33 -21.21 4.54 7.24
N THR A 34 -22.50 4.23 7.09
CA THR A 34 -22.97 2.84 7.24
C THR A 34 -22.23 1.90 6.29
N ARG A 35 -21.84 2.38 5.11
CA ARG A 35 -21.05 1.64 4.15
C ARG A 35 -19.65 1.30 4.70
N ASP A 36 -18.98 2.27 5.29
CA ASP A 36 -17.63 2.08 5.86
C ASP A 36 -17.68 1.14 7.07
N ARG A 37 -18.66 1.32 7.97
CA ARG A 37 -18.89 0.43 9.10
C ARG A 37 -19.15 -1.02 8.67
N LEU A 38 -19.85 -1.23 7.56
CA LEU A 38 -20.08 -2.56 6.99
C LEU A 38 -18.79 -3.16 6.42
N LEU A 39 -17.94 -2.36 5.78
CA LEU A 39 -16.63 -2.81 5.31
C LEU A 39 -15.72 -3.19 6.46
N ASP A 40 -15.67 -2.38 7.53
CA ASP A 40 -14.86 -2.65 8.72
C ASP A 40 -15.32 -3.94 9.42
N ALA A 41 -16.61 -4.10 9.63
CA ALA A 41 -17.18 -5.32 10.19
C ALA A 41 -16.91 -6.55 9.30
N ALA A 42 -17.01 -6.40 7.98
CA ALA A 42 -16.72 -7.45 7.03
C ALA A 42 -15.25 -7.86 7.08
N LEU A 43 -14.33 -6.90 7.08
CA LEU A 43 -12.90 -7.18 7.13
C LEU A 43 -12.53 -7.92 8.43
N GLN A 44 -13.06 -7.48 9.57
CA GLN A 44 -12.85 -8.14 10.86
C GLN A 44 -13.38 -9.58 10.87
N ARG A 45 -14.61 -9.79 10.39
CA ARG A 45 -15.19 -11.12 10.36
C ARG A 45 -14.51 -12.04 9.36
N PHE A 46 -14.29 -11.58 8.14
CA PHE A 46 -13.65 -12.40 7.11
C PHE A 46 -12.23 -12.81 7.52
N SER A 47 -11.48 -11.93 8.17
CA SER A 47 -10.12 -12.23 8.64
C SER A 47 -10.09 -13.20 9.82
N ARG A 48 -11.15 -13.30 10.61
CA ARG A 48 -11.25 -14.20 11.77
C ARG A 48 -11.98 -15.50 11.46
N ASP A 49 -13.18 -15.39 10.86
CA ASP A 49 -14.11 -16.51 10.69
C ASP A 49 -14.01 -17.11 9.26
N GLY A 50 -13.29 -16.44 8.37
CA GLY A 50 -13.20 -16.77 6.94
C GLY A 50 -14.43 -16.30 6.16
N TRP A 51 -14.30 -16.33 4.83
CA TRP A 51 -15.38 -15.96 3.92
C TRP A 51 -16.63 -16.81 4.13
N GLY A 52 -16.50 -18.13 4.13
CA GLY A 52 -17.61 -19.08 4.30
C GLY A 52 -18.29 -18.99 5.65
N GLY A 53 -17.56 -18.61 6.69
CA GLY A 53 -18.06 -18.49 8.06
C GLY A 53 -18.86 -17.21 8.37
N THR A 54 -18.95 -16.27 7.41
CA THR A 54 -19.61 -14.97 7.62
C THR A 54 -20.82 -14.82 6.68
N SER A 55 -21.95 -14.40 7.20
CA SER A 55 -23.17 -14.09 6.44
C SER A 55 -23.47 -12.58 6.40
N ILE A 56 -24.29 -12.14 5.44
CA ILE A 56 -24.79 -10.74 5.39
C ILE A 56 -25.57 -10.40 6.67
N ARG A 57 -26.29 -11.37 7.23
CA ARG A 57 -27.02 -11.20 8.49
C ARG A 57 -26.10 -10.94 9.67
N ASP A 58 -24.93 -11.58 9.69
CA ASP A 58 -23.92 -11.33 10.73
C ASP A 58 -23.36 -9.92 10.64
N LEU A 59 -23.04 -9.45 9.43
CA LEU A 59 -22.57 -8.09 9.20
C LEU A 59 -23.62 -7.04 9.58
N ALA A 60 -24.90 -7.29 9.23
CA ALA A 60 -26.01 -6.41 9.61
C ALA A 60 -26.15 -6.30 11.13
N ARG A 61 -26.02 -7.43 11.84
CA ARG A 61 -26.07 -7.49 13.32
C ARG A 61 -24.93 -6.70 13.95
N ASP A 62 -23.70 -6.85 13.46
CA ASP A 62 -22.52 -6.18 14.03
C ASP A 62 -22.57 -4.66 13.87
N VAL A 63 -23.14 -4.19 12.77
CA VAL A 63 -23.30 -2.75 12.49
C VAL A 63 -24.57 -2.17 13.12
N GLY A 64 -25.48 -3.02 13.63
CA GLY A 64 -26.75 -2.60 14.21
C GLY A 64 -27.77 -2.13 13.19
N VAL A 65 -27.78 -2.72 12.00
CA VAL A 65 -28.73 -2.41 10.92
C VAL A 65 -29.56 -3.63 10.53
N ARG A 66 -30.66 -3.41 9.80
CA ARG A 66 -31.44 -4.51 9.21
C ARG A 66 -30.71 -5.06 7.98
N GLU A 67 -30.84 -6.36 7.69
CA GLU A 67 -30.23 -7.01 6.54
C GLU A 67 -30.56 -6.30 5.21
N GLY A 68 -31.82 -5.87 5.03
CA GLY A 68 -32.22 -5.08 3.86
C GLY A 68 -31.49 -3.74 3.72
N SER A 69 -30.92 -3.20 4.82
CA SER A 69 -30.10 -1.99 4.74
C SER A 69 -28.71 -2.26 4.18
N VAL A 70 -28.18 -3.47 4.36
CA VAL A 70 -26.90 -3.88 3.74
C VAL A 70 -27.02 -3.87 2.23
N TYR A 71 -28.12 -4.42 1.70
CA TYR A 71 -28.36 -4.47 0.25
C TYR A 71 -28.55 -3.11 -0.43
N LYS A 72 -28.81 -2.04 0.35
CA LYS A 72 -28.78 -0.67 -0.18
C LYS A 72 -27.36 -0.18 -0.49
N HIS A 73 -26.35 -0.75 0.15
CA HIS A 73 -24.94 -0.36 0.00
C HIS A 73 -24.15 -1.34 -0.86
N PHE A 74 -24.48 -2.63 -0.77
CA PHE A 74 -23.75 -3.71 -1.47
C PHE A 74 -24.74 -4.73 -2.03
N ALA A 75 -24.70 -4.97 -3.33
CA ALA A 75 -25.60 -5.90 -4.01
C ALA A 75 -25.47 -7.35 -3.54
N SER A 76 -24.31 -7.72 -2.99
CA SER A 76 -23.98 -9.08 -2.55
C SER A 76 -22.82 -9.07 -1.54
N LYS A 77 -22.58 -10.21 -0.89
CA LYS A 77 -21.39 -10.43 -0.07
C LYS A 77 -20.11 -10.30 -0.92
N GLN A 78 -20.18 -10.73 -2.20
CA GLN A 78 -19.09 -10.56 -3.15
C GLN A 78 -18.76 -9.07 -3.40
N ALA A 79 -19.76 -8.20 -3.54
CA ALA A 79 -19.55 -6.77 -3.71
C ALA A 79 -18.88 -6.11 -2.47
N ILE A 80 -19.12 -6.65 -1.28
CA ILE A 80 -18.39 -6.23 -0.07
C ILE A 80 -16.92 -6.63 -0.15
N PHE A 81 -16.63 -7.86 -0.59
CA PHE A 81 -15.27 -8.34 -0.76
C PHE A 81 -14.50 -7.52 -1.81
N ASP A 82 -15.14 -7.23 -2.95
CA ASP A 82 -14.54 -6.40 -4.00
C ASP A 82 -14.19 -5.01 -3.47
N ALA A 83 -15.10 -4.40 -2.73
CA ALA A 83 -14.86 -3.09 -2.11
C ALA A 83 -13.76 -3.12 -1.01
N LEU A 84 -13.52 -4.25 -0.35
CA LEU A 84 -12.37 -4.43 0.56
C LEU A 84 -11.06 -4.51 -0.21
N VAL A 85 -11.03 -5.17 -1.34
CA VAL A 85 -9.85 -5.21 -2.23
C VAL A 85 -9.54 -3.82 -2.77
N ASP A 86 -10.54 -3.10 -3.29
CA ASP A 86 -10.39 -1.71 -3.77
C ASP A 86 -9.83 -0.78 -2.68
N ARG A 87 -10.31 -0.94 -1.43
CA ARG A 87 -9.82 -0.15 -0.29
C ARG A 87 -8.38 -0.49 0.06
N ALA A 88 -7.99 -1.76 -0.01
CA ALA A 88 -6.62 -2.19 0.21
C ALA A 88 -5.68 -1.69 -0.90
N ASP A 89 -6.14 -1.64 -2.16
CA ASP A 89 -5.37 -1.03 -3.27
C ASP A 89 -5.10 0.45 -3.02
N ALA A 90 -6.14 1.20 -2.62
CA ALA A 90 -6.00 2.61 -2.27
C ALA A 90 -5.00 2.79 -1.10
N ARG A 91 -5.09 1.93 -0.06
CA ARG A 91 -4.17 1.97 1.08
C ARG A 91 -2.74 1.64 0.68
N MET A 92 -2.55 0.65 -0.19
CA MET A 92 -1.22 0.30 -0.71
C MET A 92 -0.61 1.45 -1.54
N ALA A 93 -1.43 2.16 -2.32
CA ALA A 93 -1.00 3.34 -3.07
C ALA A 93 -0.57 4.49 -2.13
N GLU A 94 -1.28 4.72 -1.02
CA GLU A 94 -0.88 5.69 0.02
C GLU A 94 0.45 5.31 0.65
N VAL A 95 0.65 4.04 0.99
CA VAL A 95 1.92 3.52 1.52
C VAL A 95 3.04 3.77 0.51
N ALA A 96 2.85 3.40 -0.74
CA ALA A 96 3.82 3.62 -1.81
C ALA A 96 4.20 5.10 -1.94
N ALA A 97 3.19 5.99 -1.97
CA ALA A 97 3.41 7.43 -2.04
C ALA A 97 4.22 7.95 -0.83
N SER A 98 3.95 7.47 0.39
CA SER A 98 4.70 7.82 1.59
C SER A 98 6.17 7.37 1.52
N LEU A 99 6.43 6.30 0.79
CA LEU A 99 7.76 5.77 0.51
C LEU A 99 8.41 6.42 -0.74
N GLY A 100 7.74 7.38 -1.37
CA GLY A 100 8.24 8.08 -2.56
C GLY A 100 8.36 7.20 -3.80
N VAL A 101 7.51 6.16 -3.90
CA VAL A 101 7.39 5.30 -5.08
C VAL A 101 5.93 5.28 -5.56
N LEU A 102 5.70 4.92 -6.81
CA LEU A 102 4.36 4.78 -7.38
C LEU A 102 4.06 3.30 -7.63
N VAL A 103 2.78 2.94 -7.54
CA VAL A 103 2.28 1.58 -7.84
C VAL A 103 1.07 1.60 -8.79
N ALA A 104 0.77 2.76 -9.38
CA ALA A 104 -0.39 2.92 -10.27
C ALA A 104 -0.22 2.12 -11.57
N SER A 105 0.96 2.17 -12.17
CA SER A 105 1.35 1.34 -13.32
C SER A 105 2.87 1.15 -13.34
N PRO A 106 3.39 0.08 -13.97
CA PRO A 106 4.83 -0.14 -14.10
C PRO A 106 5.57 1.03 -14.77
N ASP A 107 5.00 1.61 -15.83
CA ASP A 107 5.60 2.73 -16.54
C ASP A 107 5.70 3.99 -15.66
N ALA A 108 4.65 4.29 -14.88
CA ALA A 108 4.68 5.41 -13.94
C ALA A 108 5.62 5.17 -12.76
N ALA A 109 5.82 3.90 -12.36
CA ALA A 109 6.68 3.52 -11.24
C ALA A 109 8.16 3.49 -11.62
N LEU A 110 8.50 3.07 -12.85
CA LEU A 110 9.87 2.84 -13.31
C LEU A 110 10.84 3.99 -13.01
N PRO A 111 10.50 5.28 -13.24
CA PRO A 111 11.40 6.39 -12.92
C PRO A 111 11.87 6.43 -11.47
N GLY A 112 11.04 6.03 -10.51
CA GLY A 112 11.39 5.97 -9.08
C GLY A 112 12.39 4.87 -8.73
N TYR A 113 12.63 3.93 -9.65
CA TYR A 113 13.61 2.84 -9.48
C TYR A 113 14.93 3.08 -10.23
N LEU A 114 14.96 4.05 -11.15
CA LEU A 114 16.19 4.39 -11.88
C LEU A 114 17.20 5.04 -10.95
N GLY A 115 18.43 4.50 -10.94
CA GLY A 115 19.50 5.01 -10.09
C GLY A 115 19.26 4.90 -8.58
N ILE A 116 18.18 4.25 -8.12
CA ILE A 116 17.90 4.09 -6.69
C ILE A 116 19.09 3.43 -5.99
N ASP A 117 19.59 4.04 -4.93
CA ASP A 117 20.66 3.44 -4.13
C ASP A 117 20.16 2.23 -3.31
N GLU A 118 21.12 1.47 -2.80
CA GLU A 118 20.82 0.22 -2.09
C GLU A 118 20.07 0.46 -0.78
N ASP A 119 20.46 1.48 -0.02
CA ASP A 119 19.82 1.76 1.28
C ASP A 119 18.41 2.28 1.09
N ARG A 120 18.19 3.07 0.05
CA ARG A 120 16.84 3.53 -0.32
C ARG A 120 15.95 2.38 -0.76
N LEU A 121 16.47 1.43 -1.55
CA LEU A 121 15.73 0.24 -1.95
C LEU A 121 15.37 -0.64 -0.74
N VAL A 122 16.29 -0.80 0.20
CA VAL A 122 16.04 -1.49 1.46
C VAL A 122 14.95 -0.79 2.26
N ALA A 123 15.00 0.55 2.40
CA ALA A 123 14.00 1.32 3.11
C ALA A 123 12.60 1.18 2.49
N VAL A 124 12.50 1.18 1.16
CA VAL A 124 11.23 0.95 0.44
C VAL A 124 10.70 -0.46 0.73
N ALA A 125 11.56 -1.48 0.65
CA ALA A 125 11.16 -2.85 0.92
C ALA A 125 10.71 -3.04 2.39
N GLU A 126 11.42 -2.45 3.35
CA GLU A 126 11.02 -2.48 4.77
C GLU A 126 9.70 -1.75 5.01
N GLY A 127 9.49 -0.62 4.35
CA GLY A 127 8.22 0.13 4.47
C GLY A 127 7.02 -0.65 3.97
N PHE A 128 7.12 -1.34 2.83
CA PHE A 128 6.06 -2.25 2.37
C PHE A 128 5.90 -3.46 3.29
N PHE A 129 6.98 -4.01 3.78
CA PHE A 129 6.96 -5.14 4.72
C PHE A 129 6.22 -4.76 6.02
N ASP A 130 6.52 -3.58 6.56
CA ASP A 130 5.84 -3.00 7.72
C ASP A 130 4.36 -2.80 7.47
N ALA A 131 4.00 -2.20 6.34
CA ALA A 131 2.61 -1.96 6.00
C ALA A 131 1.81 -3.26 5.92
N VAL A 132 2.33 -4.29 5.27
CA VAL A 132 1.66 -5.59 5.14
C VAL A 132 1.50 -6.29 6.49
N LEU A 133 2.43 -6.11 7.44
CA LEU A 133 2.37 -6.71 8.77
C LEU A 133 1.51 -5.93 9.76
N HIS A 134 1.60 -4.61 9.75
CA HIS A 134 1.11 -3.77 10.84
C HIS A 134 -0.01 -2.81 10.45
N ASP A 135 -0.18 -2.50 9.16
CA ASP A 135 -1.36 -1.73 8.76
C ASP A 135 -2.63 -2.55 9.04
N PRO A 136 -3.60 -2.03 9.80
CA PRO A 136 -4.76 -2.82 10.23
C PRO A 136 -5.56 -3.43 9.09
N GLU A 137 -5.69 -2.72 7.96
CA GLU A 137 -6.45 -3.19 6.80
C GLU A 137 -5.68 -4.24 6.00
N LEU A 138 -4.41 -3.96 5.67
CA LEU A 138 -3.57 -4.86 4.89
C LEU A 138 -3.29 -6.15 5.65
N ALA A 139 -2.98 -6.07 6.94
CA ALA A 139 -2.77 -7.23 7.81
C ALA A 139 -4.05 -8.08 7.96
N ALA A 140 -5.23 -7.46 8.06
CA ALA A 140 -6.50 -8.19 8.14
C ALA A 140 -6.84 -8.87 6.81
N LEU A 141 -6.61 -8.20 5.67
CA LEU A 141 -6.82 -8.81 4.35
C LEU A 141 -5.85 -9.99 4.12
N ARG A 142 -4.60 -9.86 4.56
CA ARG A 142 -3.64 -10.95 4.50
C ARG A 142 -4.05 -12.14 5.36
N ARG A 143 -4.56 -11.93 6.59
CA ARG A 143 -5.15 -13.00 7.41
C ARG A 143 -6.33 -13.68 6.74
N LEU A 144 -7.21 -12.90 6.10
CA LEU A 144 -8.31 -13.47 5.30
C LEU A 144 -7.78 -14.41 4.21
N PHE A 145 -6.69 -14.03 3.51
CA PHE A 145 -6.03 -14.91 2.54
C PHE A 145 -5.60 -16.25 3.16
N ILE A 146 -4.88 -16.19 4.28
CA ILE A 146 -4.36 -17.40 4.98
C ILE A 146 -5.51 -18.30 5.40
N VAL A 147 -6.58 -17.75 5.98
CA VAL A 147 -7.73 -18.52 6.48
C VAL A 147 -8.57 -19.11 5.33
N SER A 148 -8.71 -18.37 4.24
CA SER A 148 -9.64 -18.73 3.16
C SER A 148 -9.02 -19.59 2.06
N GLN A 149 -7.70 -19.55 1.86
CA GLN A 149 -7.03 -20.14 0.69
C GLN A 149 -7.29 -21.65 0.46
N TYR A 150 -7.58 -22.39 1.51
CA TYR A 150 -7.86 -23.84 1.45
C TYR A 150 -9.34 -24.18 1.68
N ARG A 151 -10.13 -23.25 2.25
CA ARG A 151 -11.54 -23.50 2.60
C ARG A 151 -12.50 -23.01 1.52
N ASP A 152 -12.09 -21.99 0.79
CA ASP A 152 -12.90 -21.36 -0.25
C ASP A 152 -12.03 -21.15 -1.51
N PRO A 153 -12.11 -22.08 -2.47
CA PRO A 153 -11.23 -22.05 -3.66
C PRO A 153 -11.36 -20.78 -4.50
N GLU A 154 -12.56 -20.21 -4.58
CA GLU A 154 -12.80 -18.96 -5.35
C GLU A 154 -12.11 -17.76 -4.68
N ILE A 155 -12.39 -17.57 -3.41
CA ILE A 155 -11.77 -16.47 -2.63
C ILE A 155 -10.27 -16.69 -2.53
N GLY A 156 -9.82 -17.92 -2.29
CA GLY A 156 -8.40 -18.25 -2.25
C GLY A 156 -7.68 -17.93 -3.57
N ARG A 157 -8.30 -18.17 -4.72
CA ARG A 157 -7.76 -17.82 -6.04
C ARG A 157 -7.63 -16.31 -6.19
N ARG A 158 -8.69 -15.54 -5.86
CA ARG A 158 -8.69 -14.08 -5.94
C ARG A 158 -7.64 -13.45 -5.02
N LEU A 159 -7.51 -13.94 -3.79
CA LEU A 159 -6.52 -13.44 -2.85
C LEU A 159 -5.09 -13.82 -3.26
N ARG A 160 -4.85 -15.01 -3.85
CA ARG A 160 -3.54 -15.35 -4.45
C ARG A 160 -3.21 -14.43 -5.61
N HIS A 161 -4.19 -14.17 -6.48
CA HIS A 161 -4.00 -13.21 -7.56
C HIS A 161 -3.59 -11.85 -7.03
N TYR A 162 -4.28 -11.32 -6.03
CA TYR A 162 -3.99 -10.03 -5.42
C TYR A 162 -2.62 -9.98 -4.71
N TRP A 163 -2.30 -10.98 -3.87
CA TRP A 163 -1.11 -10.94 -3.02
C TRP A 163 0.15 -11.53 -3.65
N ILE A 164 0.03 -12.30 -4.71
CA ILE A 164 1.17 -13.02 -5.30
C ILE A 164 1.33 -12.68 -6.78
N GLU A 165 0.29 -12.94 -7.59
CA GLU A 165 0.43 -12.86 -9.04
C GLU A 165 0.57 -11.42 -9.54
N GLN A 166 -0.29 -10.51 -9.08
CA GLN A 166 -0.22 -9.09 -9.47
C GLN A 166 1.10 -8.41 -9.05
N PRO A 167 1.57 -8.52 -7.78
CA PRO A 167 2.85 -7.93 -7.40
C PRO A 167 4.03 -8.50 -8.18
N ILE A 168 4.07 -9.80 -8.47
CA ILE A 168 5.11 -10.41 -9.28
C ILE A 168 5.05 -9.90 -10.73
N ALA A 169 3.87 -9.85 -11.34
CA ALA A 169 3.70 -9.32 -12.69
C ALA A 169 4.12 -7.84 -12.79
N PHE A 170 3.68 -7.02 -11.84
CA PHE A 170 4.06 -5.61 -11.76
C PHE A 170 5.60 -5.46 -11.66
N GLN A 171 6.22 -6.21 -10.77
CA GLN A 171 7.67 -6.16 -10.58
C GLN A 171 8.44 -6.66 -11.80
N ALA A 172 7.91 -7.65 -12.53
CA ALA A 172 8.50 -8.14 -13.76
C ALA A 172 8.55 -7.04 -14.84
N GLU A 173 7.50 -6.24 -14.97
CA GLU A 173 7.49 -5.10 -15.90
C GLU A 173 8.51 -4.02 -15.49
N ILE A 174 8.66 -3.73 -14.20
CA ILE A 174 9.72 -2.84 -13.69
C ILE A 174 11.09 -3.40 -14.06
N PHE A 175 11.33 -4.69 -13.82
CA PHE A 175 12.62 -5.31 -14.15
C PHE A 175 12.89 -5.36 -15.66
N ALA A 176 11.86 -5.59 -16.48
CA ALA A 176 11.98 -5.48 -17.94
C ALA A 176 12.41 -4.05 -18.35
N GLY A 177 11.85 -3.02 -17.71
CA GLY A 177 12.25 -1.64 -17.87
C GLY A 177 13.71 -1.41 -17.48
N LEU A 178 14.13 -1.86 -16.30
CA LEU A 178 15.51 -1.73 -15.81
C LEU A 178 16.54 -2.47 -16.68
N ILE A 179 16.16 -3.63 -17.24
CA ILE A 179 17.00 -4.35 -18.22
C ILE A 179 17.12 -3.54 -19.51
N ARG A 180 16.02 -2.98 -20.01
CA ARG A 180 15.96 -2.20 -21.25
C ARG A 180 16.84 -0.97 -21.20
N VAL A 181 16.87 -0.26 -20.06
CA VAL A 181 17.71 0.94 -19.86
C VAL A 181 19.15 0.59 -19.43
N GLY A 182 19.47 -0.69 -19.20
CA GLY A 182 20.80 -1.14 -18.86
C GLY A 182 21.20 -1.03 -17.38
N GLU A 183 20.24 -0.73 -16.49
CA GLU A 183 20.44 -0.76 -15.03
C GLU A 183 20.62 -2.19 -14.52
N PHE A 184 19.85 -3.13 -15.07
CA PHE A 184 19.99 -4.55 -14.83
C PHE A 184 20.82 -5.22 -15.94
N ARG A 185 21.41 -6.35 -15.63
CA ARG A 185 22.17 -7.15 -16.60
C ARG A 185 21.27 -7.57 -17.76
N SER A 186 21.80 -7.53 -18.96
CA SER A 186 21.15 -8.10 -20.14
C SER A 186 21.06 -9.62 -20.01
N GLY A 187 20.01 -10.22 -20.58
CA GLY A 187 19.81 -11.67 -20.60
C GLY A 187 19.13 -12.24 -19.35
N LEU A 188 18.73 -11.41 -18.37
CA LEU A 188 17.85 -11.84 -17.29
C LEU A 188 16.42 -12.02 -17.82
N ASP A 189 15.74 -13.06 -17.35
CA ASP A 189 14.30 -13.21 -17.51
C ASP A 189 13.59 -12.35 -16.44
N PRO A 190 12.81 -11.32 -16.84
CA PRO A 190 12.14 -10.44 -15.89
C PRO A 190 11.17 -11.16 -14.94
N GLN A 191 10.47 -12.19 -15.44
CA GLN A 191 9.53 -12.96 -14.63
C GLN A 191 10.25 -13.81 -13.58
N ALA A 192 11.33 -14.48 -13.97
CA ALA A 192 12.16 -15.25 -13.06
C ALA A 192 12.82 -14.34 -12.02
N ALA A 193 13.30 -13.16 -12.41
CA ALA A 193 13.86 -12.17 -11.50
C ALA A 193 12.80 -11.64 -10.50
N ALA A 194 11.58 -11.34 -10.96
CA ALA A 194 10.50 -10.91 -10.10
C ALA A 194 10.09 -11.99 -9.08
N LEU A 195 10.01 -13.23 -9.51
CA LEU A 195 9.74 -14.36 -8.62
C LEU A 195 10.87 -14.55 -7.61
N ALA A 196 12.13 -14.45 -8.03
CA ALA A 196 13.30 -14.53 -7.16
C ALA A 196 13.36 -13.39 -6.13
N PHE A 197 12.86 -12.21 -6.49
CA PHE A 197 12.76 -11.08 -5.56
C PHE A 197 11.61 -11.24 -4.57
N PHE A 198 10.40 -11.51 -5.06
CA PHE A 198 9.19 -11.56 -4.23
C PHE A 198 9.03 -12.83 -3.42
N GLY A 199 9.43 -13.97 -3.93
CA GLY A 199 9.25 -15.27 -3.26
C GLY A 199 9.82 -15.30 -1.84
N PRO A 200 11.08 -14.91 -1.61
CA PRO A 200 11.65 -14.79 -0.27
C PRO A 200 10.91 -13.80 0.64
N ILE A 201 10.42 -12.68 0.09
CA ILE A 201 9.67 -11.67 0.87
C ILE A 201 8.36 -12.28 1.41
N LEU A 202 7.62 -13.02 0.59
CA LEU A 202 6.41 -13.72 1.02
C LEU A 202 6.70 -14.75 2.14
N ALA A 203 7.81 -15.49 2.03
CA ALA A 203 8.24 -16.41 3.08
C ALA A 203 8.64 -15.67 4.36
N LEU A 204 9.31 -14.51 4.24
CA LEU A 204 9.70 -13.70 5.40
C LEU A 204 8.48 -13.07 6.10
N LEU A 205 7.47 -12.64 5.35
CA LEU A 205 6.19 -12.19 5.90
C LEU A 205 5.54 -13.30 6.74
N GLN A 206 5.56 -14.54 6.24
CA GLN A 206 5.03 -15.69 6.96
C GLN A 206 5.81 -15.98 8.26
N LEU A 207 7.15 -15.84 8.22
CA LEU A 207 7.99 -16.02 9.42
C LEU A 207 7.77 -14.90 10.45
N ALA A 208 7.51 -13.68 10.01
CA ALA A 208 7.28 -12.52 10.89
C ALA A 208 5.96 -12.57 11.66
N GLU A 209 4.99 -13.37 11.21
CA GLU A 209 3.66 -13.54 11.84
C GLU A 209 3.73 -13.87 13.34
N SER A 210 4.79 -14.53 13.78
CA SER A 210 4.96 -14.89 15.19
C SER A 210 5.34 -13.70 16.08
N GLY A 211 5.66 -12.54 15.48
CA GLY A 211 6.08 -11.34 16.21
C GLY A 211 7.43 -11.43 16.91
N GLY A 212 7.79 -10.37 17.65
CA GLY A 212 9.00 -10.33 18.48
C GLY A 212 10.28 -10.72 17.74
N ASP A 213 11.11 -11.57 18.32
CA ASP A 213 12.39 -12.01 17.74
C ASP A 213 12.25 -12.62 16.34
N ALA A 214 11.12 -13.24 16.02
CA ALA A 214 10.89 -13.82 14.69
C ALA A 214 10.73 -12.73 13.64
N GLU A 215 10.04 -11.66 13.97
CA GLU A 215 9.89 -10.49 13.09
C GLU A 215 11.24 -9.78 12.90
N GLU A 216 12.01 -9.55 13.95
CA GLU A 216 13.34 -8.94 13.85
C GLU A 216 14.28 -9.75 12.94
N ARG A 217 14.28 -11.08 13.10
CA ARG A 217 15.05 -11.97 12.21
C ARG A 217 14.56 -11.94 10.77
N ALA A 218 13.25 -11.89 10.54
CA ALA A 218 12.68 -11.79 9.21
C ALA A 218 13.10 -10.47 8.56
N ARG A 219 13.07 -9.37 9.29
CA ARG A 219 13.48 -8.04 8.84
C ARG A 219 14.98 -7.97 8.50
N ALA A 220 15.81 -8.55 9.33
CA ALA A 220 17.25 -8.64 9.04
C ALA A 220 17.54 -9.45 7.76
N ARG A 221 16.79 -10.54 7.53
CA ARG A 221 16.89 -11.35 6.30
C ARG A 221 16.33 -10.59 5.08
N LEU A 222 15.28 -9.80 5.25
CA LEU A 222 14.75 -8.94 4.18
C LEU A 222 15.83 -7.97 3.68
N ARG A 223 16.50 -7.25 4.59
CA ARG A 223 17.62 -6.36 4.23
C ARG A 223 18.72 -7.10 3.48
N ALA A 224 19.15 -8.24 4.00
CA ALA A 224 20.18 -9.06 3.36
C ALA A 224 19.74 -9.55 1.97
N HIS A 225 18.47 -9.96 1.82
CA HIS A 225 17.91 -10.41 0.55
C HIS A 225 17.89 -9.28 -0.49
N VAL A 226 17.38 -8.10 -0.13
CA VAL A 226 17.31 -6.95 -1.04
C VAL A 226 18.71 -6.52 -1.51
N ARG A 227 19.68 -6.47 -0.60
CA ARG A 227 21.09 -6.17 -0.93
C ARG A 227 21.69 -7.22 -1.86
N HIS A 228 21.54 -8.50 -1.52
CA HIS A 228 22.03 -9.59 -2.36
C HIS A 228 21.40 -9.57 -3.75
N PHE A 229 20.09 -9.34 -3.84
CA PHE A 229 19.39 -9.25 -5.11
C PHE A 229 19.94 -8.09 -5.97
N GLY A 230 20.12 -6.92 -5.38
CA GLY A 230 20.72 -5.76 -6.05
C GLY A 230 22.13 -6.07 -6.56
N ALA A 231 23.00 -6.65 -5.72
CA ALA A 231 24.36 -7.00 -6.07
C ALA A 231 24.46 -8.03 -7.23
N THR A 232 23.50 -8.94 -7.32
CA THR A 232 23.50 -10.01 -8.34
C THR A 232 22.80 -9.65 -9.64
N HIS A 233 21.84 -8.73 -9.63
CA HIS A 233 21.03 -8.41 -10.80
C HIS A 233 21.38 -7.07 -11.44
N ARG A 234 21.87 -6.09 -10.67
CA ARG A 234 22.29 -4.81 -11.20
C ARG A 234 23.58 -4.94 -12.02
N ARG A 235 23.67 -4.12 -13.04
CA ARG A 235 24.93 -3.93 -13.76
C ARG A 235 25.87 -3.12 -12.87
N GLN A 236 27.09 -3.60 -12.66
CA GLN A 236 28.15 -2.80 -12.03
C GLN A 236 28.55 -1.69 -12.99
N MET A 237 27.94 -0.52 -12.83
CA MET A 237 28.33 0.67 -13.58
C MET A 237 29.35 1.46 -12.74
N PRO A 238 30.42 2.02 -13.37
CA PRO A 238 31.25 3.00 -12.70
C PRO A 238 30.42 4.18 -12.20
N GLU A 239 30.78 4.75 -11.06
CA GLU A 239 30.05 5.82 -10.40
C GLU A 239 29.77 7.05 -11.31
N ALA A 240 30.74 7.39 -12.16
CA ALA A 240 30.60 8.45 -13.16
C ALA A 240 29.47 8.18 -14.20
N ALA A 241 29.21 6.92 -14.53
CA ALA A 241 28.15 6.56 -15.46
C ALA A 241 26.77 6.54 -14.81
N ARG A 242 26.67 6.32 -13.48
CA ARG A 242 25.42 6.42 -12.72
C ARG A 242 24.92 7.86 -12.64
N LEU A 243 25.83 8.80 -12.40
CA LEU A 243 25.50 10.23 -12.34
C LEU A 243 25.00 10.74 -13.69
N ALA A 244 25.61 10.32 -14.80
CA ALA A 244 25.20 10.72 -16.15
C ALA A 244 23.79 10.21 -16.53
N VAL A 245 23.39 9.02 -16.10
CA VAL A 245 22.04 8.48 -16.33
C VAL A 245 21.01 9.21 -15.47
N SER A 246 21.36 9.55 -14.23
CA SER A 246 20.49 10.31 -13.33
C SER A 246 20.17 11.71 -13.86
N ASP A 247 21.18 12.40 -14.39
CA ASP A 247 21.05 13.75 -14.96
C ASP A 247 20.20 13.73 -16.24
N GLN A 248 20.39 12.73 -17.08
CA GLN A 248 19.63 12.57 -18.33
C GLN A 248 18.15 12.27 -18.09
N VAL A 249 17.83 11.51 -17.04
CA VAL A 249 16.44 11.21 -16.61
C VAL A 249 15.79 12.45 -16.03
N SER A 250 16.50 13.24 -15.22
CA SER A 250 16.01 14.49 -14.66
C SER A 250 15.68 15.51 -15.76
N GLU A 251 16.52 15.66 -16.78
CA GLU A 251 16.28 16.54 -17.94
C GLU A 251 15.03 16.11 -18.75
N THR A 252 14.85 14.80 -18.94
CA THR A 252 13.70 14.26 -19.70
C THR A 252 12.38 14.45 -18.94
N LEU A 253 12.39 14.38 -17.59
CA LEU A 253 11.23 14.65 -16.75
C LEU A 253 10.88 16.14 -16.69
N ASP A 254 11.88 17.02 -16.67
CA ASP A 254 11.66 18.47 -16.72
C ASP A 254 11.13 18.94 -18.08
N GLU A 255 11.51 18.30 -19.18
CA GLU A 255 10.94 18.57 -20.52
C GLU A 255 9.49 18.08 -20.65
N ALA A 256 9.15 16.94 -20.03
CA ALA A 256 7.78 16.40 -20.07
C ALA A 256 6.79 17.15 -19.16
N THR A 257 7.28 17.99 -18.24
CA THR A 257 6.46 18.80 -17.30
C THR A 257 6.37 20.27 -17.66
N LYS A 258 6.97 20.70 -18.77
CA LYS A 258 6.79 22.08 -19.27
C LYS A 258 5.41 22.24 -19.91
N PRO A 259 4.62 23.25 -19.48
CA PRO A 259 3.27 23.52 -19.97
C PRO A 259 3.24 23.94 -21.44
#